data_24aa30bb8b030b9081c8d9bfc7c87068
#
_entry.id   24aa30bb8b030b9081c8d9bfc7c87068
#
_cell.length_a   1.000
_cell.length_b   1.000
_cell.length_c   1.000
_cell.angle_alpha   90.00
_cell.angle_beta   90.00
_cell.angle_gamma   90.00
#
_symmetry.space_group_name_H-M   'P 1'
#
loop_
_entity.id
_entity.type
_entity.pdbx_description
1 polymer ?
#
loop_
_entity_poly.entity_id
_entity_poly.type
_entity_poly.pdbx_seq_one_letter_code
_entity_poly.pdbx_strand_id
1 'polypeptide(L)' 'MSREEQRQAVRQMREGLIEQLEALYRDAFDRLTTQNLGEGGIARLTQLLLRSREAAITPLQEEIEAPLITRAPEPSA' A
#
# COMPACT_ATOMS: atom_id res chain seq x y z
N MET A 1 6.86 27.40 -4.86
CA MET A 1 7.34 26.04 -4.85
C MET A 1 7.46 25.52 -6.27
N SER A 2 8.58 24.95 -6.61
CA SER A 2 8.77 24.50 -7.96
C SER A 2 8.10 23.14 -8.17
N ARG A 3 7.97 22.79 -9.43
CA ARG A 3 7.37 21.54 -9.76
C ARG A 3 8.19 20.39 -9.22
N GLU A 4 9.50 20.55 -9.26
CA GLU A 4 10.40 19.55 -8.76
C GLU A 4 10.20 19.33 -7.28
N GLU A 5 10.06 20.39 -6.53
CA GLU A 5 9.84 20.30 -5.11
C GLU A 5 8.51 19.66 -4.79
N GLN A 6 7.51 19.97 -5.58
CA GLN A 6 6.21 19.37 -5.38
C GLN A 6 6.25 17.88 -5.63
N ARG A 7 6.97 17.48 -6.68
CA ARG A 7 7.09 16.08 -6.99
C ARG A 7 7.77 15.33 -5.88
N GLN A 8 8.84 15.92 -5.34
CA GLN A 8 9.55 15.28 -4.26
C GLN A 8 8.70 15.19 -3.02
N ALA A 9 7.94 16.22 -2.73
CA ALA A 9 7.07 16.19 -1.57
C ALA A 9 6.02 15.09 -1.70
N VAL A 10 5.46 14.92 -2.90
CA VAL A 10 4.47 13.89 -3.13
C VAL A 10 5.10 12.51 -2.99
N ARG A 11 6.31 12.36 -3.52
CA ARG A 11 7.00 11.08 -3.44
C ARG A 11 7.29 10.71 -2.00
N GLN A 12 7.77 11.67 -1.22
CA GLN A 12 8.08 11.40 0.16
C GLN A 12 6.84 11.05 0.95
N MET A 13 5.74 11.72 0.66
CA MET A 13 4.49 11.43 1.33
C MET A 13 4.05 10.00 1.00
N ARG A 14 4.16 9.62 -0.28
CA ARG A 14 3.77 8.28 -0.69
C ARG A 14 4.63 7.23 -0.02
N GLU A 15 5.94 7.45 0.01
CA GLU A 15 6.83 6.50 0.63
C GLU A 15 6.55 6.38 2.13
N GLY A 16 6.24 7.48 2.77
CA GLY A 16 5.88 7.45 4.17
C GLY A 16 4.61 6.68 4.42
N LEU A 17 3.63 6.83 3.53
CA LEU A 17 2.39 6.09 3.65
C LEU A 17 2.62 4.60 3.47
N ILE A 18 3.47 4.23 2.51
CA ILE A 18 3.77 2.82 2.30
C ILE A 18 4.43 2.24 3.55
N GLU A 19 5.36 2.96 4.12
CA GLU A 19 6.02 2.50 5.33
C GLU A 19 5.04 2.32 6.48
N GLN A 20 4.14 3.28 6.62
CA GLN A 20 3.15 3.20 7.68
C GLN A 20 2.21 2.04 7.48
N LEU A 21 1.80 1.82 6.24
CA LEU A 21 0.91 0.70 5.95
C LEU A 21 1.61 -0.63 6.18
N GLU A 22 2.87 -0.73 5.78
CA GLU A 22 3.61 -1.96 6.00
C GLU A 22 3.77 -2.25 7.48
N ALA A 23 4.03 -1.23 8.27
CA ALA A 23 4.17 -1.42 9.70
C ALA A 23 2.85 -1.84 10.32
N LEU A 24 1.76 -1.24 9.85
CA LEU A 24 0.45 -1.56 10.36
C LEU A 24 0.10 -3.02 10.07
N TYR A 25 0.35 -3.47 8.84
CA TYR A 25 0.02 -4.84 8.50
C TYR A 25 0.95 -5.84 9.18
N ARG A 26 2.21 -5.46 9.37
CA ARG A 26 3.12 -6.33 10.11
C ARG A 26 2.62 -6.51 11.54
N ASP A 27 2.17 -5.43 12.16
CA ASP A 27 1.64 -5.50 13.50
C ASP A 27 0.39 -6.37 13.53
N ALA A 28 -0.44 -6.28 12.51
CA ALA A 28 -1.65 -7.09 12.43
C ALA A 28 -1.30 -8.57 12.31
N PHE A 29 -0.30 -8.91 11.51
CA PHE A 29 0.13 -10.28 11.37
C PHE A 29 0.68 -10.81 12.71
N ASP A 30 1.44 -9.98 13.42
CA ASP A 30 1.96 -10.39 14.70
C ASP A 30 0.83 -10.68 15.66
N ARG A 31 -0.21 -9.89 15.64
CA ARG A 31 -1.33 -10.09 16.51
C ARG A 31 -2.08 -11.38 16.21
N LEU A 32 -2.09 -11.76 14.93
CA LEU A 32 -2.75 -13.00 14.59
C LEU A 32 -2.08 -14.18 15.27
N THR A 33 -0.77 -14.15 15.39
CA THR A 33 -0.07 -15.27 15.96
C THR A 33 -0.23 -15.33 17.47
N THR A 34 -0.66 -14.25 18.09
CA THR A 34 -0.85 -14.25 19.53
C THR A 34 -2.31 -14.45 19.92
N GLN A 35 -3.22 -14.51 18.93
CA GLN A 35 -4.61 -14.73 19.24
C GLN A 35 -4.93 -16.21 19.14
N ASN A 36 -5.87 -16.65 19.92
CA ASN A 36 -6.24 -18.05 19.91
C ASN A 36 -7.41 -18.25 18.96
N LEU A 37 -7.13 -18.13 17.67
CA LEU A 37 -8.17 -18.19 16.68
C LEU A 37 -8.29 -19.54 15.97
N GLY A 38 -7.42 -20.46 16.29
CA GLY A 38 -7.44 -21.74 15.60
C GLY A 38 -6.77 -21.61 14.26
N GLU A 39 -6.39 -22.75 13.66
CA GLU A 39 -5.67 -22.74 12.42
C GLU A 39 -6.48 -22.17 11.28
N GLY A 40 -7.75 -22.53 11.22
CA GLY A 40 -8.59 -22.04 10.15
C GLY A 40 -8.79 -20.55 10.20
N GLY A 41 -8.98 -20.01 11.40
CA GLY A 41 -9.16 -18.58 11.56
C GLY A 41 -7.91 -17.80 11.19
N ILE A 42 -6.74 -18.30 11.62
CA ILE A 42 -5.50 -17.63 11.31
C ILE A 42 -5.23 -17.65 9.82
N ALA A 43 -5.46 -18.79 9.18
CA ALA A 43 -5.21 -18.89 7.75
C ALA A 43 -6.11 -17.94 6.98
N ARG A 44 -7.37 -17.87 7.36
CA ARG A 44 -8.29 -17.02 6.65
C ARG A 44 -7.96 -15.55 6.82
N LEU A 45 -7.67 -15.13 8.04
CA LEU A 45 -7.34 -13.74 8.28
C LEU A 45 -6.02 -13.36 7.64
N THR A 46 -5.07 -14.31 7.60
CA THR A 46 -3.80 -14.05 6.93
C THR A 46 -4.04 -13.77 5.46
N GLN A 47 -4.89 -14.55 4.80
CA GLN A 47 -5.18 -14.29 3.40
C GLN A 47 -5.86 -12.97 3.20
N LEU A 48 -6.79 -12.63 4.07
CA LEU A 48 -7.49 -11.36 3.96
C LEU A 48 -6.54 -10.19 4.16
N LEU A 49 -5.62 -10.32 5.12
CA LEU A 49 -4.65 -9.26 5.35
C LEU A 49 -3.69 -9.10 4.18
N LEU A 50 -3.28 -10.21 3.59
CA LEU A 50 -2.39 -10.12 2.44
C LEU A 50 -3.07 -9.44 1.27
N ARG A 51 -4.33 -9.76 1.02
CA ARG A 51 -5.07 -9.10 -0.03
C ARG A 51 -5.24 -7.63 0.25
N SER A 52 -5.59 -7.32 1.49
CA SER A 52 -5.79 -5.93 1.88
C SER A 52 -4.50 -5.15 1.74
N ARG A 53 -3.39 -5.76 2.13
CA ARG A 53 -2.10 -5.11 2.03
C ARG A 53 -1.76 -4.81 0.58
N GLU A 54 -1.96 -5.78 -0.29
CA GLU A 54 -1.70 -5.57 -1.69
C GLU A 54 -2.58 -4.48 -2.25
N ALA A 55 -3.86 -4.51 -1.93
CA ALA A 55 -4.78 -3.52 -2.44
C ALA A 55 -4.44 -2.11 -1.95
N ALA A 56 -3.88 -2.01 -0.76
CA ALA A 56 -3.56 -0.70 -0.21
C ALA A 56 -2.21 -0.18 -0.68
N ILE A 57 -1.23 -1.05 -0.80
CA ILE A 57 0.13 -0.63 -1.11
C ILE A 57 0.45 -0.60 -2.59
N THR A 58 -0.05 -1.56 -3.33
CA THR A 58 0.26 -1.64 -4.76
C THR A 58 -0.07 -0.35 -5.53
N PRO A 59 -1.24 0.25 -5.33
CA PRO A 59 -1.52 1.49 -6.06
C PRO A 59 -0.53 2.59 -5.73
N LEU A 60 -0.07 2.64 -4.49
CA LEU A 60 0.89 3.66 -4.12
C LEU A 60 2.24 3.39 -4.77
N GLN A 61 2.63 2.13 -4.85
CA GLN A 61 3.88 1.79 -5.49
C GLN A 61 3.82 2.04 -6.98
N GLU A 62 2.70 1.74 -7.59
CA GLU A 62 2.55 1.97 -9.02
C GLU A 62 2.64 3.45 -9.34
N GLU A 63 2.07 4.27 -8.47
CA GLU A 63 2.15 5.69 -8.69
C GLU A 63 3.57 6.21 -8.61
N ILE A 64 4.38 5.63 -7.77
CA ILE A 64 5.75 6.07 -7.67
C ILE A 64 6.51 5.69 -8.92
N GLU A 65 6.28 4.53 -9.45
CA GLU A 65 6.98 4.08 -10.62
C GLU A 65 6.43 4.62 -11.91
N ALA A 66 5.16 4.82 -12.00
CA ALA A 66 4.57 5.30 -13.21
C ALA A 66 4.59 6.82 -13.22
N PRO A 67 5.11 7.40 -14.21
CA PRO A 67 5.14 8.85 -14.29
C PRO A 67 3.75 9.35 -14.43
N LEU A 68 3.51 10.37 -13.70
CA LEU A 68 2.21 10.90 -13.74
C LEU A 68 1.75 11.25 -15.07
N ILE A 69 2.59 11.56 -15.88
CA ILE A 69 2.22 11.99 -17.12
C ILE A 69 1.54 11.06 -17.88
N THR A 70 1.81 9.99 -17.75
CA THR A 70 1.20 9.15 -18.59
C THR A 70 -0.15 9.05 -18.52
N ARG A 71 -0.77 9.58 -17.94
CA ARG A 71 -2.01 9.47 -17.82
C ARG A 71 -2.63 9.55 -18.96
N ALA A 72 -2.75 8.92 -19.49
CA ALA A 72 -3.35 8.81 -20.51
C ALA A 72 -4.48 9.18 -20.82
N PRO A 73 -4.78 9.36 -21.51
CA PRO A 73 -5.78 9.85 -21.84
C PRO A 73 -6.75 9.07 -22.23
N GLU A 74 -7.19 8.85 -22.16
CA GLU A 74 -8.07 8.42 -22.40
C GLU A 74 -8.57 8.35 -23.40
N PRO A 75 -8.86 8.04 -23.76
CA PRO A 75 -9.28 7.76 -24.69
C PRO A 75 -10.29 8.18 -25.08
N SER A 76 -10.64 8.37 -25.05
CA SER A 76 -11.44 8.67 -25.30
C SER A 76 -12.00 8.58 -25.91
N ALA A 77 -12.10 8.61 -26.12
CA ALA A 77 -12.59 8.49 -26.70
C ALA A 77 -13.01 8.32 -27.00
#